data_4673c7a23f9c56f003b6422cf824f7d5
#
_entry.id   4673c7a23f9c56f003b6422cf824f7d5
#
_cell.length_a   1.000
_cell.length_b   1.000
_cell.length_c   1.000
_cell.angle_alpha   90.00
_cell.angle_beta   90.00
_cell.angle_gamma   90.00
#
_symmetry.space_group_name_H-M   'P 1'
#
loop_
_entity.id
_entity.type
_entity.pdbx_description
1 polymer ?
#
loop_
_entity_poly.entity_id
_entity_poly.type
_entity_poly.pdbx_seq_one_letter_code
_entity_poly.pdbx_strand_id
1 'polypeptide(L)'
;MIIVSKIIPLESLPKLEEKMYFNEDEMVKAVADIDKGILALNAELHSDLEQLLLDNGSAQKALYGFNIYFDGEIEYDSMINPPRNREAGFPRVGRDVADLVAREKIKELVEKWIKI
;
A
#
# COMPACT_ATOMS: atom_id res chain seq x y z
N MET A 1 0.83 12.67 1.01
CA MET A 1 0.55 11.36 1.64
C MET A 1 -0.75 11.43 2.43
N ILE A 2 -1.54 10.40 2.36
CA ILE A 2 -2.81 10.33 3.09
C ILE A 2 -2.98 8.95 3.69
N ILE A 3 -3.46 8.90 4.96
CA ILE A 3 -3.89 7.65 5.59
C ILE A 3 -5.37 7.48 5.33
N VAL A 4 -5.75 6.31 4.83
CA VAL A 4 -7.12 5.99 4.47
C VAL A 4 -7.69 4.96 5.44
N SER A 5 -8.72 5.37 6.18
CA SER A 5 -9.47 4.53 7.12
C SER A 5 -10.98 4.70 6.94
N LYS A 6 -11.39 5.23 5.80
CA LYS A 6 -12.79 5.39 5.35
C LYS A 6 -12.85 5.25 3.84
N ILE A 7 -14.03 5.03 3.30
CA ILE A 7 -14.22 4.88 1.86
C ILE A 7 -13.92 6.20 1.14
N ILE A 8 -13.03 6.16 0.16
CA ILE A 8 -12.75 7.28 -0.73
C ILE A 8 -12.80 6.83 -2.19
N PRO A 9 -13.35 7.66 -3.10
CA PRO A 9 -13.17 7.42 -4.53
C PRO A 9 -11.71 7.68 -4.91
N LEU A 10 -11.11 6.79 -5.69
CA LEU A 10 -9.72 6.96 -6.13
C LEU A 10 -9.56 8.24 -6.95
N GLU A 11 -10.54 8.56 -7.78
CA GLU A 11 -10.57 9.77 -8.58
C GLU A 11 -10.59 11.08 -7.76
N SER A 12 -10.97 11.01 -6.48
CA SER A 12 -10.98 12.17 -5.59
C SER A 12 -9.62 12.50 -5.00
N LEU A 13 -8.65 11.60 -5.14
CA LEU A 13 -7.32 11.76 -4.53
C LEU A 13 -6.63 13.07 -4.92
N PRO A 14 -6.67 13.54 -6.18
CA PRO A 14 -6.08 14.83 -6.55
C PRO A 14 -6.72 16.04 -5.85
N LYS A 15 -7.96 15.91 -5.36
CA LYS A 15 -8.65 16.96 -4.60
C LYS A 15 -8.29 16.94 -3.12
N LEU A 16 -7.84 15.78 -2.61
CA LEU A 16 -7.48 15.58 -1.21
C LEU A 16 -6.00 15.85 -0.94
N GLU A 17 -5.19 15.84 -1.98
CA GLU A 17 -3.75 15.97 -1.89
C GLU A 17 -3.25 17.15 -2.72
N GLU A 18 -2.30 17.92 -2.15
CA GLU A 18 -1.69 19.05 -2.85
C GLU A 18 -0.84 18.61 -4.04
N LYS A 19 -0.22 17.43 -3.93
CA LYS A 19 0.64 16.90 -4.97
C LYS A 19 0.37 15.42 -5.19
N MET A 20 0.20 15.03 -6.44
CA MET A 20 0.07 13.64 -6.82
C MET A 20 1.42 13.08 -7.29
N TYR A 21 1.78 11.93 -6.73
CA TYR A 21 2.97 11.18 -7.11
C TYR A 21 2.52 9.96 -7.91
N PHE A 22 2.33 10.13 -9.20
CA PHE A 22 2.06 9.02 -10.10
C PHE A 22 3.07 9.04 -11.25
N ASN A 23 3.33 7.88 -11.80
CA ASN A 23 4.25 7.71 -12.90
C ASN A 23 3.51 7.68 -14.25
N GLU A 24 4.25 7.41 -15.32
CA GLU A 24 3.69 7.29 -16.67
C GLU A 24 2.63 6.19 -16.79
N ASP A 25 2.67 5.18 -15.90
CA ASP A 25 1.72 4.07 -15.88
C ASP A 25 0.42 4.41 -15.13
N GLU A 26 0.29 5.64 -14.65
CA GLU A 26 -0.90 6.11 -13.92
C GLU A 26 -1.24 5.25 -12.71
N MET A 27 -0.26 4.95 -11.88
CA MET A 27 -0.44 4.22 -10.64
C MET A 27 -0.05 5.07 -9.43
N VAL A 28 -0.65 4.76 -8.29
CA VAL A 28 -0.36 5.38 -7.00
C VAL A 28 0.32 4.35 -6.09
N LYS A 29 1.42 4.74 -5.46
CA LYS A 29 2.06 3.89 -4.45
C LYS A 29 1.21 3.83 -3.20
N ALA A 30 1.14 2.64 -2.60
CA ALA A 30 0.37 2.36 -1.40
C ALA A 30 1.14 1.48 -0.43
N VAL A 31 0.85 1.63 0.86
CA VAL A 31 1.27 0.70 1.90
C VAL A 31 0.06 0.35 2.74
N ALA A 32 -0.13 -0.92 3.00
CA ALA A 32 -1.18 -1.41 3.88
C ALA A 32 -0.62 -1.79 5.24
N ASP A 33 -1.34 -1.44 6.30
CA ASP A 33 -1.20 -2.06 7.62
C ASP A 33 -2.29 -3.13 7.70
N ILE A 34 -1.90 -4.39 7.53
CA ILE A 34 -2.87 -5.50 7.48
C ILE A 34 -3.44 -5.86 8.85
N ASP A 35 -2.83 -5.41 9.94
CA ASP A 35 -3.33 -5.63 11.29
C ASP A 35 -4.36 -4.57 11.69
N LYS A 36 -4.07 -3.30 11.42
CA LYS A 36 -4.98 -2.20 11.71
C LYS A 36 -6.07 -2.01 10.65
N GLY A 37 -5.89 -2.59 9.47
CA GLY A 37 -6.87 -2.47 8.40
C GLY A 37 -6.94 -1.08 7.78
N ILE A 38 -5.81 -0.41 7.62
CA ILE A 38 -5.71 0.93 7.02
C ILE A 38 -4.70 0.95 5.88
N LEU A 39 -4.80 1.96 5.04
CA LEU A 39 -3.90 2.19 3.91
C LEU A 39 -3.24 3.55 4.02
N ALA A 40 -2.03 3.67 3.48
CA ALA A 40 -1.40 4.95 3.21
C ALA A 40 -1.15 5.05 1.71
N LEU A 41 -1.46 6.19 1.12
CA LEU A 41 -1.40 6.40 -0.33
C LEU A 41 -0.62 7.65 -0.68
N ASN A 42 -0.07 7.65 -1.89
CA ASN A 42 0.44 8.82 -2.58
C ASN A 42 1.73 9.38 -2.00
N ALA A 43 2.83 8.75 -2.36
CA ALA A 43 4.18 9.25 -2.10
C ALA A 43 5.09 8.90 -3.27
N GLU A 44 6.25 9.52 -3.29
CA GLU A 44 7.28 9.20 -4.28
C GLU A 44 7.85 7.80 -4.02
N LEU A 45 8.01 7.42 -2.76
CA LEU A 45 8.57 6.13 -2.35
C LEU A 45 7.65 5.41 -1.37
N HIS A 46 7.59 4.08 -1.48
CA HIS A 46 6.87 3.26 -0.49
C HIS A 46 7.43 3.45 0.92
N SER A 47 8.73 3.66 1.06
CA SER A 47 9.36 3.90 2.37
C SER A 47 8.83 5.15 3.07
N ASP A 48 8.40 6.16 2.32
CA ASP A 48 7.78 7.36 2.89
C ASP A 48 6.43 7.03 3.52
N LEU A 49 5.65 6.18 2.85
CA LEU A 49 4.36 5.71 3.37
C LEU A 49 4.54 4.77 4.56
N GLU A 50 5.55 3.92 4.51
CA GLU A 50 5.91 3.07 5.65
C GLU A 50 6.23 3.93 6.87
N GLN A 51 7.05 4.97 6.71
CA GLN A 51 7.39 5.86 7.81
C GLN A 51 6.15 6.59 8.36
N LEU A 52 5.26 7.05 7.49
CA LEU A 52 4.02 7.68 7.92
C LEU A 52 3.20 6.75 8.81
N LEU A 53 3.07 5.49 8.43
CA LEU A 53 2.33 4.50 9.23
C LEU A 53 3.05 4.14 10.52
N LEU A 54 4.38 4.01 10.50
CA LEU A 54 5.16 3.78 11.71
C LEU A 54 4.98 4.92 12.70
N ASP A 55 5.01 6.16 12.23
CA ASP A 55 4.78 7.35 13.06
C ASP A 55 3.35 7.39 13.61
N ASN A 56 2.42 6.75 12.93
CA ASN A 56 1.02 6.63 13.35
C ASN A 56 0.75 5.38 14.22
N GLY A 57 1.80 4.71 14.67
CA GLY A 57 1.70 3.58 15.60
C GLY A 57 1.57 2.20 14.96
N SER A 58 1.82 2.06 13.66
CA SER A 58 1.83 0.76 13.01
C SER A 58 3.06 -0.06 13.41
N ALA A 59 2.90 -1.39 13.46
CA ALA A 59 4.03 -2.31 13.60
C ALA A 59 4.64 -2.56 12.22
N GLN A 60 5.94 -2.45 12.10
CA GLN A 60 6.63 -2.60 10.81
C GLN A 60 6.32 -3.93 10.12
N LYS A 61 6.24 -5.03 10.88
CA LYS A 61 5.96 -6.36 10.35
C LYS A 61 4.58 -6.50 9.68
N ALA A 62 3.67 -5.56 9.94
CA ALA A 62 2.33 -5.56 9.36
C ALA A 62 2.24 -4.73 8.06
N LEU A 63 3.34 -4.10 7.64
CA LEU A 63 3.34 -3.15 6.53
C LEU A 63 3.84 -3.79 5.24
N TYR A 64 3.00 -3.73 4.20
CA TYR A 64 3.31 -4.23 2.87
C TYR A 64 3.08 -3.15 1.82
N GLY A 65 4.01 -3.02 0.88
CA GLY A 65 3.93 -2.06 -0.22
C GLY A 65 3.33 -2.68 -1.48
N PHE A 66 2.58 -1.86 -2.20
CA PHE A 66 1.98 -2.23 -3.48
C PHE A 66 1.63 -0.97 -4.25
N ASN A 67 1.09 -1.15 -5.45
CA ASN A 67 0.68 -0.03 -6.30
C ASN A 67 -0.77 -0.24 -6.72
N ILE A 68 -1.53 0.86 -6.82
CA ILE A 68 -2.91 0.83 -7.29
C ILE A 68 -2.97 1.62 -8.59
N TYR A 69 -3.38 0.96 -9.68
CA TYR A 69 -3.66 1.61 -10.95
C TYR A 69 -5.04 2.27 -10.88
N PHE A 70 -5.24 3.32 -11.68
CA PHE A 70 -6.52 4.05 -11.67
C PHE A 70 -7.70 3.23 -12.21
N ASP A 71 -7.44 2.12 -12.89
CA ASP A 71 -8.47 1.15 -13.27
C ASP A 71 -8.81 0.15 -12.16
N GLY A 72 -8.13 0.23 -11.01
CA GLY A 72 -8.35 -0.64 -9.86
C GLY A 72 -7.43 -1.84 -9.76
N GLU A 73 -6.57 -2.11 -10.75
CA GLU A 73 -5.60 -3.19 -10.65
C GLU A 73 -4.58 -2.93 -9.54
N ILE A 74 -4.19 -4.00 -8.87
CA ILE A 74 -3.17 -3.98 -7.81
C ILE A 74 -1.91 -4.66 -8.33
N GLU A 75 -0.78 -3.97 -8.21
CA GLU A 75 0.54 -4.54 -8.47
C GLU A 75 1.27 -4.72 -7.15
N TYR A 76 1.59 -5.96 -6.80
CA TYR A 76 2.30 -6.30 -5.58
C TYR A 76 3.81 -6.19 -5.81
N ASP A 77 4.32 -4.97 -5.80
CA ASP A 77 5.73 -4.68 -6.08
C ASP A 77 6.21 -3.51 -5.21
N SER A 78 7.14 -3.78 -4.30
CA SER A 78 7.74 -2.75 -3.47
C SER A 78 9.06 -3.18 -2.86
N MET A 79 9.97 -2.24 -2.74
CA MET A 79 11.26 -2.44 -2.08
C MET A 79 11.15 -2.66 -0.57
N ILE A 80 10.00 -2.39 0.05
CA ILE A 80 9.81 -2.68 1.48
C ILE A 80 9.40 -4.13 1.73
N ASN A 81 8.98 -4.87 0.70
CA ASN A 81 8.46 -6.23 0.84
C ASN A 81 9.52 -7.31 1.11
N PRO A 82 10.75 -7.25 0.56
CA PRO A 82 11.73 -8.30 0.82
C PRO A 82 11.97 -8.64 2.29
N PRO A 83 12.15 -7.67 3.21
CA PRO A 83 12.28 -8.00 4.64
C PRO A 83 11.03 -8.70 5.20
N ARG A 84 9.84 -8.28 4.80
CA ARG A 84 8.57 -8.88 5.25
C ARG A 84 8.44 -10.32 4.76
N ASN A 85 8.81 -10.56 3.50
CA ASN A 85 8.81 -11.89 2.92
C ASN A 85 9.75 -12.82 3.69
N ARG A 86 10.95 -12.35 4.04
CA ARG A 86 11.90 -13.14 4.82
C ARG A 86 11.35 -13.46 6.20
N GLU A 87 10.77 -12.49 6.89
CA GLU A 87 10.16 -12.68 8.22
C GLU A 87 8.98 -13.67 8.15
N ALA A 88 8.26 -13.69 7.04
CA ALA A 88 7.13 -14.61 6.84
C ALA A 88 7.55 -16.01 6.34
N GLY A 89 8.85 -16.26 6.16
CA GLY A 89 9.37 -17.56 5.74
C GLY A 89 9.57 -17.72 4.23
N PHE A 90 9.63 -16.62 3.47
CA PHE A 90 9.81 -16.63 2.02
C PHE A 90 11.09 -15.89 1.59
N PRO A 91 12.28 -16.42 1.93
CA PRO A 91 13.54 -15.67 1.77
C PRO A 91 13.98 -15.47 0.32
N ARG A 92 13.40 -16.19 -0.63
CA ARG A 92 13.78 -16.15 -2.04
C ARG A 92 12.81 -15.36 -2.92
N VAL A 93 11.75 -14.83 -2.33
CA VAL A 93 10.80 -13.98 -3.03
C VAL A 93 11.25 -12.54 -2.87
N GLY A 94 11.32 -11.81 -3.96
CA GLY A 94 11.83 -10.44 -3.98
C GLY A 94 10.79 -9.42 -3.55
N ARG A 95 10.40 -8.55 -4.48
CA ARG A 95 9.56 -7.37 -4.21
C ARG A 95 8.05 -7.65 -4.16
N ASP A 96 7.64 -8.86 -4.52
CA ASP A 96 6.25 -9.33 -4.46
C ASP A 96 5.81 -9.49 -2.99
N VAL A 97 4.52 -9.65 -2.76
CA VAL A 97 3.96 -10.07 -1.47
C VAL A 97 3.76 -11.58 -1.55
N ALA A 98 4.69 -12.32 -0.96
CA ALA A 98 4.73 -13.78 -1.06
C ALA A 98 3.68 -14.47 -0.19
N ASP A 99 3.37 -13.90 0.97
CA ASP A 99 2.37 -14.44 1.89
C ASP A 99 0.97 -14.22 1.30
N LEU A 100 0.32 -15.30 0.88
CA LEU A 100 -1.01 -15.24 0.24
C LEU A 100 -2.08 -14.72 1.19
N VAL A 101 -1.95 -14.93 2.49
CA VAL A 101 -2.89 -14.39 3.48
C VAL A 101 -2.75 -12.86 3.55
N ALA A 102 -1.52 -12.35 3.57
CA ALA A 102 -1.27 -10.91 3.54
C ALA A 102 -1.77 -10.30 2.24
N ARG A 103 -1.54 -10.96 1.11
CA ARG A 103 -1.99 -10.52 -0.22
C ARG A 103 -3.50 -10.40 -0.28
N GLU A 104 -4.23 -11.37 0.25
CA GLU A 104 -5.69 -11.34 0.29
C GLU A 104 -6.20 -10.23 1.20
N LYS A 105 -5.58 -10.01 2.35
CA LYS A 105 -5.92 -8.88 3.23
C LYS A 105 -5.73 -7.53 2.55
N ILE A 106 -4.64 -7.36 1.79
CA ILE A 106 -4.40 -6.15 1.01
C ILE A 106 -5.53 -5.91 0.02
N LYS A 107 -5.90 -6.96 -0.73
CA LYS A 107 -6.98 -6.88 -1.71
C LYS A 107 -8.30 -6.49 -1.05
N GLU A 108 -8.63 -7.11 0.07
CA GLU A 108 -9.85 -6.79 0.84
C GLU A 108 -9.86 -5.34 1.31
N LEU A 109 -8.72 -4.82 1.77
CA LEU A 109 -8.60 -3.42 2.21
C LEU A 109 -8.78 -2.44 1.06
N VAL A 110 -8.20 -2.73 -0.09
CA VAL A 110 -8.37 -1.90 -1.29
C VAL A 110 -9.84 -1.88 -1.71
N GLU A 111 -10.48 -3.04 -1.77
CA GLU A 111 -11.90 -3.15 -2.13
C GLU A 111 -12.80 -2.44 -1.11
N LYS A 112 -12.43 -2.48 0.17
CA LYS A 112 -13.20 -1.86 1.25
C LYS A 112 -13.11 -0.33 1.22
N TRP A 113 -11.91 0.20 1.04
CA TRP A 113 -11.66 1.63 1.22
C TRP A 113 -11.55 2.45 -0.05
N ILE A 114 -11.17 1.84 -1.17
CA ILE A 114 -10.91 2.54 -2.43
C ILE A 114 -12.04 2.26 -3.41
N LYS A 115 -12.78 3.28 -3.74
CA LYS A 115 -13.85 3.21 -4.73
C LYS A 115 -13.31 3.56 -6.11
N ILE A 116 -13.49 2.66 -7.05
CA ILE A 116 -13.05 2.88 -8.45
C ILE A 116 -14.19 3.47 -9.28
#